data_85d1657222703f460adbcbd528bdeac5
#
_entry.id   85d1657222703f460adbcbd528bdeac5
#
_cell.length_a   1.000
_cell.length_b   1.000
_cell.length_c   1.000
_cell.angle_alpha   90.00
_cell.angle_beta   90.00
_cell.angle_gamma   90.00
#
_symmetry.space_group_name_H-M   'P 1'
#
loop_
_entity.id
_entity.type
_entity.pdbx_description
1 polymer ?
#
loop_
_entity_poly.entity_id
_entity_poly.type
_entity_poly.pdbx_seq_one_letter_code
_entity_poly.pdbx_strand_id
1 'polypeptide(L)'
;MEKEPITIDGLQKLKDELIFLKEKKRPEIVSAIAEARSHGDLKENAEYHAAKEQQSHNEGRIQEVEDIIARANVIDVTKLNNDGKVIFGSTVFLDNLDTAEKISYKIVGKDEADLTKKLIYFQSPIGLSLIHI
;
A
#
# COMPACT_ATOMS: atom_id res chain seq x y z
N MET A 1 7.79 1.05 -18.62
CA MET A 1 7.12 1.10 -17.31
C MET A 1 7.45 2.39 -16.59
N GLU A 2 6.42 3.07 -16.15
CA GLU A 2 6.63 4.24 -15.31
C GLU A 2 7.12 3.80 -13.93
N LYS A 3 8.09 4.54 -13.40
CA LYS A 3 8.57 4.31 -12.04
C LYS A 3 7.72 5.12 -11.08
N GLU A 4 7.34 4.49 -9.98
CA GLU A 4 6.58 5.15 -8.92
C GLU A 4 7.50 5.52 -7.76
N PRO A 5 7.48 6.77 -7.32
CA PRO A 5 8.31 7.15 -6.17
C PRO A 5 7.78 6.50 -4.89
N ILE A 6 8.71 6.03 -4.06
CA ILE A 6 8.37 5.39 -2.80
C ILE A 6 9.47 5.68 -1.78
N THR A 7 9.10 5.78 -0.50
CA THR A 7 10.10 5.93 0.56
C THR A 7 10.73 4.58 0.89
N ILE A 8 11.87 4.61 1.57
CA ILE A 8 12.54 3.38 2.01
C ILE A 8 11.62 2.58 2.93
N ASP A 9 10.94 3.26 3.86
CA ASP A 9 10.02 2.61 4.78
C ASP A 9 8.83 1.97 4.07
N GLY A 10 8.27 2.66 3.06
CA GLY A 10 7.18 2.13 2.26
C GLY A 10 7.57 0.90 1.48
N LEU A 11 8.77 0.91 0.89
CA LEU A 11 9.28 -0.26 0.18
C LEU A 11 9.47 -1.45 1.12
N GLN A 12 10.01 -1.20 2.32
CA GLN A 12 10.21 -2.28 3.30
C GLN A 12 8.87 -2.88 3.73
N LYS A 13 7.84 -2.06 3.93
CA LYS A 13 6.50 -2.55 4.25
C LYS A 13 5.93 -3.43 3.15
N LEU A 14 6.14 -3.06 1.89
CA LEU A 14 5.68 -3.88 0.76
C LEU A 14 6.43 -5.21 0.68
N LYS A 15 7.74 -5.19 0.93
CA LYS A 15 8.53 -6.44 0.96
C LYS A 15 8.08 -7.36 2.09
N ASP A 16 7.80 -6.80 3.26
CA ASP A 16 7.30 -7.57 4.40
C ASP A 16 5.91 -8.15 4.11
N GLU A 17 5.03 -7.37 3.47
CA GLU A 17 3.73 -7.85 3.05
C GLU A 17 3.86 -9.01 2.06
N LEU A 18 4.77 -8.90 1.09
CA LEU A 18 5.00 -9.95 0.10
C LEU A 18 5.43 -11.25 0.75
N ILE A 19 6.35 -11.18 1.72
CA ILE A 19 6.81 -12.35 2.46
C ILE A 19 5.63 -13.00 3.21
N PHE A 20 4.83 -12.19 3.89
CA PHE A 20 3.66 -12.67 4.62
C PHE A 20 2.66 -13.37 3.68
N LEU A 21 2.37 -12.77 2.53
CA LEU A 21 1.42 -13.32 1.57
C LEU A 21 1.89 -14.65 0.98
N LYS A 22 3.20 -14.78 0.71
CA LYS A 22 3.76 -15.99 0.12
C LYS A 22 4.04 -17.10 1.13
N GLU A 23 4.57 -16.75 2.30
CA GLU A 23 5.06 -17.75 3.25
C GLU A 23 4.03 -18.15 4.30
N LYS A 24 3.08 -17.26 4.62
CA LYS A 24 2.06 -17.55 5.63
C LYS A 24 0.67 -17.67 5.03
N LYS A 25 0.23 -16.65 4.30
CA LYS A 25 -1.14 -16.60 3.79
C LYS A 25 -1.41 -17.66 2.74
N ARG A 26 -0.50 -17.82 1.77
CA ARG A 26 -0.65 -18.80 0.70
C ARG A 26 -0.76 -20.24 1.23
N PRO A 27 0.13 -20.70 2.12
CA PRO A 27 -0.01 -22.05 2.67
C PRO A 27 -1.29 -22.25 3.48
N GLU A 28 -1.75 -21.27 4.22
CA GLU A 28 -3.01 -21.34 4.96
C GLU A 28 -4.19 -21.54 4.01
N ILE A 29 -4.21 -20.83 2.89
CA ILE A 29 -5.27 -20.92 1.89
C ILE A 29 -5.23 -22.30 1.21
N VAL A 30 -4.04 -22.80 0.85
CA VAL A 30 -3.88 -24.11 0.25
C VAL A 30 -4.40 -25.19 1.19
N SER A 31 -4.10 -25.08 2.49
CA SER A 31 -4.60 -25.99 3.50
C SER A 31 -6.11 -25.92 3.63
N ALA A 32 -6.69 -24.71 3.59
CA ALA A 32 -8.14 -24.54 3.65
C ALA A 32 -8.85 -25.16 2.44
N ILE A 33 -8.25 -25.05 1.25
CA ILE A 33 -8.79 -25.66 0.04
C ILE A 33 -8.78 -27.18 0.18
N ALA A 34 -7.68 -27.76 0.65
CA ALA A 34 -7.54 -29.20 0.83
C ALA A 34 -8.55 -29.71 1.85
N GLU A 35 -8.74 -29.00 2.95
CA GLU A 35 -9.73 -29.37 3.96
C GLU A 35 -11.15 -29.30 3.39
N ALA A 36 -11.48 -28.23 2.68
CA ALA A 36 -12.80 -28.07 2.09
C ALA A 36 -13.10 -29.16 1.06
N ARG A 37 -12.11 -29.58 0.27
CA ARG A 37 -12.29 -30.69 -0.69
C ARG A 37 -12.61 -32.02 -0.02
N SER A 38 -12.14 -32.21 1.19
CA SER A 38 -12.38 -33.44 1.93
C SER A 38 -13.85 -33.59 2.35
N HIS A 39 -14.64 -32.53 2.32
CA HIS A 39 -16.03 -32.50 2.75
C HIS A 39 -17.04 -32.92 1.66
N GLY A 40 -16.60 -33.24 0.45
CA GLY A 40 -17.44 -33.81 -0.58
C GLY A 40 -17.62 -32.98 -1.84
N ASP A 41 -18.88 -32.84 -2.30
CA ASP A 41 -19.20 -32.25 -3.61
C ASP A 41 -18.65 -30.83 -3.78
N LEU A 42 -17.74 -30.66 -4.75
CA LEU A 42 -17.09 -29.38 -5.01
C LEU A 42 -18.05 -28.33 -5.58
N LYS A 43 -19.08 -28.73 -6.30
CA LYS A 43 -20.01 -27.77 -6.91
C LYS A 43 -20.89 -27.07 -5.88
N GLU A 44 -21.27 -27.73 -4.82
CA GLU A 44 -22.14 -27.20 -3.77
C GLU A 44 -21.39 -26.85 -2.49
N ASN A 45 -20.07 -27.00 -2.48
CA ASN A 45 -19.25 -26.80 -1.30
C ASN A 45 -18.90 -25.30 -1.17
N ALA A 46 -19.66 -24.61 -0.31
CA ALA A 46 -19.46 -23.16 -0.08
C ALA A 46 -18.08 -22.86 0.51
N GLU A 47 -17.57 -23.74 1.37
CA GLU A 47 -16.23 -23.56 1.96
C GLU A 47 -15.14 -23.65 0.90
N TYR A 48 -15.27 -24.59 -0.04
CA TYR A 48 -14.34 -24.73 -1.15
C TYR A 48 -14.34 -23.47 -2.03
N HIS A 49 -15.52 -22.98 -2.40
CA HIS A 49 -15.63 -21.80 -3.24
C HIS A 49 -15.09 -20.54 -2.54
N ALA A 50 -15.34 -20.40 -1.24
CA ALA A 50 -14.81 -19.29 -0.47
C ALA A 50 -13.28 -19.34 -0.40
N ALA A 51 -12.70 -20.52 -0.19
CA ALA A 51 -11.25 -20.68 -0.15
C ALA A 51 -10.60 -20.41 -1.50
N LYS A 52 -11.23 -20.82 -2.61
CA LYS A 52 -10.76 -20.53 -3.96
C LYS A 52 -10.81 -19.03 -4.25
N GLU A 53 -11.84 -18.36 -3.79
CA GLU A 53 -11.94 -16.90 -3.93
C GLU A 53 -10.82 -16.20 -3.15
N GLN A 54 -10.56 -16.63 -1.91
CA GLN A 54 -9.44 -16.10 -1.13
C GLN A 54 -8.11 -16.34 -1.85
N GLN A 55 -7.92 -17.49 -2.48
CA GLN A 55 -6.72 -17.79 -3.25
C GLN A 55 -6.55 -16.78 -4.40
N SER A 56 -7.63 -16.52 -5.12
CA SER A 56 -7.60 -15.57 -6.23
C SER A 56 -7.21 -14.17 -5.75
N HIS A 57 -7.81 -13.69 -4.65
CA HIS A 57 -7.47 -12.38 -4.07
C HIS A 57 -6.03 -12.33 -3.60
N ASN A 58 -5.56 -13.38 -2.94
CA ASN A 58 -4.19 -13.41 -2.42
C ASN A 58 -3.17 -13.40 -3.56
N GLU A 59 -3.37 -14.22 -4.59
CA GLU A 59 -2.46 -14.26 -5.74
C GLU A 59 -2.49 -12.94 -6.52
N GLY A 60 -3.66 -12.32 -6.65
CA GLY A 60 -3.77 -11.00 -7.26
C GLY A 60 -3.00 -9.93 -6.49
N ARG A 61 -3.09 -9.95 -5.17
CA ARG A 61 -2.33 -9.01 -4.34
C ARG A 61 -0.82 -9.26 -4.42
N ILE A 62 -0.40 -10.54 -4.46
CA ILE A 62 1.02 -10.89 -4.64
C ILE A 62 1.55 -10.29 -5.93
N GLN A 63 0.83 -10.47 -7.04
CA GLN A 63 1.24 -9.92 -8.32
C GLN A 63 1.30 -8.39 -8.29
N GLU A 64 0.32 -7.75 -7.67
CA GLU A 64 0.28 -6.31 -7.54
C GLU A 64 1.49 -5.79 -6.75
N VAL A 65 1.80 -6.40 -5.60
CA VAL A 65 2.93 -6.00 -4.76
C VAL A 65 4.25 -6.23 -5.49
N GLU A 66 4.41 -7.37 -6.17
CA GLU A 66 5.61 -7.64 -6.96
C GLU A 66 5.81 -6.61 -8.06
N ASP A 67 4.73 -6.23 -8.74
CA ASP A 67 4.80 -5.21 -9.79
C ASP A 67 5.18 -3.84 -9.21
N ILE A 68 4.60 -3.46 -8.09
CA ILE A 68 4.93 -2.20 -7.41
C ILE A 68 6.41 -2.18 -7.02
N ILE A 69 6.92 -3.26 -6.43
CA ILE A 69 8.32 -3.36 -6.04
C ILE A 69 9.23 -3.25 -7.28
N ALA A 70 8.85 -3.91 -8.38
CA ALA A 70 9.64 -3.87 -9.62
C ALA A 70 9.70 -2.47 -10.22
N ARG A 71 8.63 -1.68 -10.07
CA ARG A 71 8.57 -0.31 -10.60
C ARG A 71 9.00 0.75 -9.59
N ALA A 72 9.37 0.35 -8.38
CA ALA A 72 9.67 1.29 -7.31
C ALA A 72 10.89 2.15 -7.64
N ASN A 73 10.75 3.45 -7.46
CA ASN A 73 11.84 4.40 -7.49
C ASN A 73 12.05 4.89 -6.05
N VAL A 74 12.99 4.25 -5.36
CA VAL A 74 13.21 4.51 -3.94
C VAL A 74 13.84 5.88 -3.74
N ILE A 75 13.18 6.70 -2.93
CA ILE A 75 13.66 8.04 -2.61
C ILE A 75 14.04 8.09 -1.13
N ASP A 76 15.31 8.40 -0.87
CA ASP A 76 15.79 8.63 0.49
C ASP A 76 15.45 10.05 0.89
N VAL A 77 14.37 10.23 1.62
CA VAL A 77 13.87 11.56 2.00
C VAL A 77 14.83 12.30 2.92
N THR A 78 15.74 11.58 3.58
CA THR A 78 16.73 12.24 4.44
C THR A 78 17.82 12.97 3.65
N LYS A 79 17.95 12.63 2.35
CA LYS A 79 18.94 13.25 1.46
C LYS A 79 18.35 14.34 0.58
N LEU A 80 17.04 14.58 0.66
CA LEU A 80 16.39 15.59 -0.13
C LEU A 80 16.55 16.96 0.53
N ASN A 81 16.85 17.95 -0.31
CA ASN A 81 16.88 19.35 0.12
C ASN A 81 15.65 20.05 -0.42
N ASN A 82 14.77 20.51 0.44
CA ASN A 82 13.50 21.09 0.01
C ASN A 82 13.51 22.61 -0.11
N ASP A 83 14.51 23.32 0.45
CA ASP A 83 14.64 24.79 0.38
C ASP A 83 13.34 25.55 0.70
N GLY A 84 12.53 25.01 1.60
CA GLY A 84 11.25 25.59 1.98
C GLY A 84 10.09 25.21 1.06
N LYS A 85 10.33 24.41 0.03
CA LYS A 85 9.27 23.93 -0.88
C LYS A 85 8.69 22.62 -0.40
N VAL A 86 7.42 22.36 -0.74
CA VAL A 86 6.79 21.08 -0.47
C VAL A 86 7.21 20.09 -1.55
N ILE A 87 7.88 19.03 -1.14
CA ILE A 87 8.35 17.98 -2.05
C ILE A 87 7.92 16.60 -1.51
N PHE A 88 8.11 15.57 -2.32
CA PHE A 88 7.84 14.20 -1.90
C PHE A 88 8.60 13.88 -0.61
N GLY A 89 7.92 13.26 0.35
CA GLY A 89 8.50 12.92 1.65
C GLY A 89 8.44 14.05 2.68
N SER A 90 8.04 15.25 2.28
CA SER A 90 7.92 16.38 3.19
C SER A 90 6.75 16.23 4.13
N THR A 91 6.92 16.71 5.37
CA THR A 91 5.82 16.88 6.31
C THR A 91 5.37 18.32 6.27
N VAL A 92 4.09 18.55 6.01
CA VAL A 92 3.53 19.90 5.86
C VAL A 92 2.59 20.17 7.02
N PHE A 93 2.82 21.32 7.69
CA PHE A 93 1.96 21.76 8.78
C PHE A 93 0.98 22.80 8.23
N LEU A 94 -0.31 22.53 8.43
CA LEU A 94 -1.39 23.38 7.90
C LEU A 94 -2.22 23.94 9.05
N ASP A 95 -2.61 25.21 8.92
CA ASP A 95 -3.57 25.84 9.81
C ASP A 95 -4.91 25.96 9.08
N ASN A 96 -5.99 25.44 9.69
CA ASN A 96 -7.32 25.66 9.18
C ASN A 96 -7.86 26.97 9.77
N LEU A 97 -7.94 28.00 8.93
CA LEU A 97 -8.32 29.35 9.38
C LEU A 97 -9.77 29.43 9.88
N ASP A 98 -10.65 28.54 9.40
CA ASP A 98 -12.06 28.53 9.80
C ASP A 98 -12.27 27.89 11.17
N THR A 99 -11.56 26.81 11.46
CA THR A 99 -11.72 26.03 12.69
C THR A 99 -10.60 26.26 13.69
N ALA A 100 -9.54 26.96 13.29
CA ALA A 100 -8.32 27.17 14.07
C ALA A 100 -7.58 25.86 14.41
N GLU A 101 -7.86 24.78 13.68
CA GLU A 101 -7.16 23.50 13.85
C GLU A 101 -5.84 23.50 13.13
N LYS A 102 -4.87 22.83 13.74
CA LYS A 102 -3.56 22.61 13.13
C LYS A 102 -3.44 21.15 12.73
N ILE A 103 -3.12 20.90 11.47
CA ILE A 103 -3.03 19.55 10.92
C ILE A 103 -1.69 19.41 10.23
N SER A 104 -1.03 18.26 10.38
CA SER A 104 0.19 17.96 9.64
C SER A 104 -0.04 16.76 8.74
N TYR A 105 0.50 16.81 7.51
CA TYR A 105 0.43 15.72 6.56
C TYR A 105 1.82 15.45 6.00
N LYS A 106 2.11 14.18 5.75
CA LYS A 106 3.33 13.77 5.06
C LYS A 106 2.97 13.38 3.63
N ILE A 107 3.76 13.86 2.67
CA ILE A 107 3.56 13.57 1.24
C ILE A 107 4.26 12.26 0.89
N VAL A 108 3.50 11.28 0.45
CA VAL A 108 4.01 9.92 0.22
C VAL A 108 3.56 9.36 -1.13
N GLY A 109 4.01 8.15 -1.45
CA GLY A 109 3.60 7.44 -2.66
C GLY A 109 2.21 6.81 -2.52
N LYS A 110 1.70 6.26 -3.63
CA LYS A 110 0.34 5.73 -3.72
C LYS A 110 0.05 4.66 -2.67
N ASP A 111 0.96 3.70 -2.52
CA ASP A 111 0.74 2.56 -1.62
C ASP A 111 1.04 2.87 -0.16
N GLU A 112 1.64 4.02 0.10
CA GLU A 112 1.92 4.48 1.45
C GLU A 112 0.80 5.36 2.00
N ALA A 113 -0.10 5.87 1.15
CA ALA A 113 -1.13 6.82 1.54
C ALA A 113 -2.12 6.22 2.54
N ASP A 114 -2.37 6.93 3.63
CA ASP A 114 -3.32 6.53 4.65
C ASP A 114 -3.78 7.77 5.40
N LEU A 115 -5.01 8.19 5.16
CA LEU A 115 -5.54 9.40 5.77
C LEU A 115 -5.63 9.33 7.29
N THR A 116 -5.82 8.13 7.85
CA THR A 116 -5.86 7.97 9.32
C THR A 116 -4.50 8.22 9.95
N LYS A 117 -3.41 7.97 9.22
CA LYS A 117 -2.05 8.26 9.65
C LYS A 117 -1.54 9.59 9.11
N LYS A 118 -2.41 10.34 8.44
CA LYS A 118 -2.10 11.64 7.81
C LYS A 118 -1.00 11.55 6.76
N LEU A 119 -0.99 10.44 6.01
CA LEU A 119 -0.11 10.23 4.86
C LEU A 119 -0.91 10.49 3.59
N ILE A 120 -0.49 11.48 2.80
CA ILE A 120 -1.21 11.91 1.59
C ILE A 120 -0.42 11.50 0.36
N TYR A 121 -1.12 10.87 -0.60
CA TYR A 121 -0.54 10.57 -1.90
C TYR A 121 -0.16 11.88 -2.61
N PHE A 122 1.07 11.95 -3.15
CA PHE A 122 1.59 13.17 -3.75
C PHE A 122 0.78 13.65 -4.97
N GLN A 123 0.10 12.74 -5.68
CA GLN A 123 -0.77 13.07 -6.82
C GLN A 123 -2.25 13.22 -6.43
N SER A 124 -2.59 13.16 -5.14
CA SER A 124 -3.94 13.49 -4.70
C SER A 124 -4.22 14.97 -4.89
N PRO A 125 -5.49 15.40 -4.93
CA PRO A 125 -5.80 16.84 -5.07
C PRO A 125 -5.11 17.72 -4.04
N ILE A 126 -5.08 17.30 -2.77
CA ILE A 126 -4.40 18.05 -1.71
C ILE A 126 -2.89 18.02 -1.94
N GLY A 127 -2.31 16.86 -2.27
CA GLY A 127 -0.89 16.72 -2.53
C GLY A 127 -0.41 17.59 -3.67
N LEU A 128 -1.15 17.57 -4.80
CA LEU A 128 -0.82 18.41 -5.95
C LEU A 128 -0.91 19.89 -5.62
N SER A 129 -1.93 20.29 -4.86
CA SER A 129 -2.10 21.68 -4.45
C SER A 129 -0.92 22.17 -3.61
N LEU A 130 -0.45 21.35 -2.67
CA LEU A 130 0.66 21.71 -1.80
C LEU A 130 2.00 21.79 -2.56
N ILE A 131 2.23 20.87 -3.49
CA ILE A 131 3.47 20.82 -4.26
C ILE A 131 3.59 22.01 -5.21
N HIS A 132 2.47 22.49 -5.74
CA HIS A 132 2.46 23.59 -6.71
C HIS A 132 2.43 25.00 -6.08
N ILE A 133 2.32 25.10 -4.77
CA ILE A 133 2.44 26.38 -4.07
C ILE A 133 3.95 26.78 -3.91
#